data_093ef3af808a624331ba61ffe52898fe
#
_entry.id   093ef3af808a624331ba61ffe52898fe
#
_cell.length_a   1.000
_cell.length_b   1.000
_cell.length_c   1.000
_cell.angle_alpha   90.00
_cell.angle_beta   90.00
_cell.angle_gamma   90.00
#
_symmetry.space_group_name_H-M   'P 1'
#
loop_
_entity.id
_entity.type
_entity.pdbx_description
1 polymer ?
#
loop_
_entity_poly.entity_id
_entity_poly.type
_entity_poly.pdbx_seq_one_letter_code
_entity_poly.pdbx_strand_id
1 'polypeptide(L)'
;MRAGVFRIRFWGVRGSYPAPGPRTAGIGGNSSCVEIATDEHALVFDAGTGIIQLGRALVQRPGKPIVHIFLSHLHHDHIEGLRFFAPAYSPEWKCYVYGANSTAPTLKTLLAQTMTQRFFPVSLSQLPARISIRSLGKHDRVRLPGAQPTFVQARFSTAHPKVGVMLYRITHAGHSVVYATDVESPKGGYEDVVAFARGADVLIHDAQYTDEEYHGGHLNKAGWGHSTVRMAAEAARAAGVGQLLLYHHDPEHDDAEVRQLERLARTIFPHSRAATEGLEVRVTPR
;
A
#
# COMPACT_ATOMS: atom_id res chain seq x y z
N MET A 1 0.30 -25.14 -19.21
CA MET A 1 1.15 -24.05 -18.69
C MET A 1 0.85 -23.90 -17.20
N ARG A 2 1.84 -23.89 -16.30
CA ARG A 2 1.59 -23.57 -14.88
C ARG A 2 1.11 -22.14 -14.83
N ALA A 3 -0.03 -21.87 -14.17
CA ALA A 3 -0.49 -20.51 -13.94
C ALA A 3 0.61 -19.78 -13.17
N GLY A 4 1.05 -18.63 -13.71
CA GLY A 4 2.10 -17.82 -13.08
C GLY A 4 1.68 -17.36 -11.69
N VAL A 5 2.63 -17.08 -10.83
CA VAL A 5 2.35 -16.53 -9.50
C VAL A 5 1.94 -15.07 -9.66
N PHE A 6 0.71 -14.74 -9.21
CA PHE A 6 0.31 -13.37 -8.96
C PHE A 6 -0.36 -13.35 -7.58
N ARG A 7 0.36 -12.83 -6.59
CA ARG A 7 0.02 -12.98 -5.17
C ARG A 7 0.22 -11.68 -4.43
N ILE A 8 -0.75 -11.37 -3.57
CA ILE A 8 -0.69 -10.27 -2.60
C ILE A 8 -0.31 -10.86 -1.24
N ARG A 9 0.59 -10.19 -0.50
CA ARG A 9 0.87 -10.48 0.90
C ARG A 9 0.96 -9.19 1.70
N PHE A 10 0.31 -9.16 2.84
CA PHE A 10 0.33 -8.02 3.76
C PHE A 10 1.43 -8.20 4.81
N TRP A 11 2.27 -7.18 4.97
CA TRP A 11 3.36 -7.13 5.94
C TRP A 11 3.13 -6.06 7.01
N GLY A 12 2.24 -5.12 6.75
CA GLY A 12 1.73 -4.12 7.66
C GLY A 12 0.40 -3.60 7.14
N VAL A 13 -0.55 -3.38 8.04
CA VAL A 13 -1.95 -3.11 7.72
C VAL A 13 -2.54 -1.93 8.49
N ARG A 14 -1.77 -1.33 9.42
CA ARG A 14 -2.21 -0.18 10.23
C ARG A 14 -1.95 1.12 9.51
N GLY A 15 -2.87 2.07 9.70
CA GLY A 15 -2.72 3.46 9.30
C GLY A 15 -2.09 4.31 10.39
N SER A 16 -1.66 5.50 10.02
CA SER A 16 -1.19 6.58 10.89
C SER A 16 0.05 6.26 11.74
N TYR A 17 0.09 5.16 12.47
CA TYR A 17 1.22 4.71 13.29
C TYR A 17 1.13 3.21 13.61
N PRO A 18 2.28 2.56 13.92
CA PRO A 18 2.26 1.15 14.29
C PRO A 18 1.63 0.95 15.67
N ALA A 19 0.78 -0.06 15.80
CA ALA A 19 0.07 -0.39 17.03
C ALA A 19 0.36 -1.86 17.47
N PRO A 20 1.59 -2.20 17.86
CA PRO A 20 1.93 -3.53 18.31
C PRO A 20 1.37 -3.79 19.72
N GLY A 21 0.81 -4.98 19.93
CA GLY A 21 0.31 -5.34 21.25
C GLY A 21 -0.67 -6.51 21.22
N PRO A 22 -1.09 -7.01 22.38
CA PRO A 22 -1.99 -8.17 22.46
C PRO A 22 -3.37 -7.89 21.87
N ARG A 23 -3.84 -6.62 21.87
CA ARG A 23 -5.14 -6.24 21.30
C ARG A 23 -5.17 -6.27 19.77
N THR A 24 -4.00 -6.17 19.14
CA THR A 24 -3.84 -6.02 17.68
C THR A 24 -3.08 -7.20 17.05
N ALA A 25 -2.70 -8.20 17.83
CA ALA A 25 -1.84 -9.30 17.39
C ALA A 25 -2.48 -10.19 16.32
N GLY A 26 -3.80 -10.30 16.26
CA GLY A 26 -4.52 -11.13 15.30
C GLY A 26 -4.70 -10.46 13.93
N ILE A 27 -4.77 -9.13 13.88
CA ILE A 27 -4.83 -8.35 12.65
C ILE A 27 -3.42 -7.95 12.22
N GLY A 28 -2.59 -7.56 13.17
CA GLY A 28 -1.24 -7.05 12.95
C GLY A 28 -1.09 -5.61 13.42
N GLY A 29 0.11 -5.24 13.86
CA GLY A 29 0.41 -3.93 14.43
C GLY A 29 1.38 -3.08 13.58
N ASN A 30 1.91 -3.59 12.47
CA ASN A 30 2.81 -2.82 11.61
C ASN A 30 2.06 -1.87 10.68
N SER A 31 2.67 -0.71 10.41
CA SER A 31 2.17 0.26 9.45
C SER A 31 2.41 -0.17 8.00
N SER A 32 1.84 0.55 7.07
CA SER A 32 1.55 0.22 5.68
C SER A 32 2.69 -0.45 4.91
N CYS A 33 2.51 -1.72 4.53
CA CYS A 33 3.39 -2.42 3.61
C CYS A 33 2.69 -3.62 2.95
N VAL A 34 2.55 -3.60 1.63
CA VAL A 34 1.95 -4.68 0.84
C VAL A 34 2.94 -5.18 -0.20
N GLU A 35 3.17 -6.48 -0.25
CA GLU A 35 3.93 -7.14 -1.31
C GLU A 35 2.97 -7.70 -2.36
N ILE A 36 3.20 -7.36 -3.63
CA ILE A 36 2.57 -8.02 -4.77
C ILE A 36 3.66 -8.73 -5.56
N ALA A 37 3.64 -10.05 -5.53
CA ALA A 37 4.67 -10.88 -6.14
C ALA A 37 4.17 -11.50 -7.44
N THR A 38 5.03 -11.49 -8.46
CA THR A 38 4.92 -12.31 -9.66
C THR A 38 6.07 -13.33 -9.67
N ASP A 39 6.11 -14.22 -10.66
CA ASP A 39 7.22 -15.18 -10.80
C ASP A 39 8.59 -14.50 -10.92
N GLU A 40 8.64 -13.25 -11.39
CA GLU A 40 9.87 -12.56 -11.73
C GLU A 40 10.14 -11.30 -10.90
N HIS A 41 9.12 -10.76 -10.21
CA HIS A 41 9.21 -9.47 -9.54
C HIS A 41 8.62 -9.48 -8.14
N ALA A 42 9.33 -8.83 -7.22
CA ALA A 42 8.82 -8.39 -5.92
C ALA A 42 8.46 -6.90 -6.02
N LEU A 43 7.17 -6.60 -5.96
CA LEU A 43 6.63 -5.24 -5.94
C LEU A 43 6.16 -4.94 -4.52
N VAL A 44 6.60 -3.85 -3.96
CA VAL A 44 6.26 -3.42 -2.60
C VAL A 44 5.50 -2.11 -2.70
N PHE A 45 4.36 -2.04 -2.07
CA PHE A 45 3.54 -0.84 -1.98
C PHE A 45 3.60 -0.33 -0.55
N ASP A 46 4.15 0.87 -0.42
CA ASP A 46 4.56 1.54 0.82
C ASP A 46 5.62 0.81 1.65
N ALA A 47 6.28 1.59 2.49
CA ALA A 47 7.47 1.23 3.25
C ALA A 47 7.36 1.62 4.73
N GLY A 48 6.16 1.43 5.31
CA GLY A 48 5.95 1.53 6.75
C GLY A 48 6.71 0.45 7.51
N THR A 49 6.43 0.26 8.79
CA THR A 49 7.19 -0.70 9.62
C THR A 49 7.13 -2.13 9.10
N GLY A 50 6.06 -2.51 8.39
CA GLY A 50 5.93 -3.84 7.78
C GLY A 50 7.06 -4.21 6.81
N ILE A 51 7.69 -3.22 6.15
CA ILE A 51 8.80 -3.47 5.20
C ILE A 51 10.04 -4.06 5.89
N ILE A 52 10.17 -3.89 7.21
CA ILE A 52 11.30 -4.42 7.97
C ILE A 52 11.30 -5.96 7.93
N GLN A 53 10.14 -6.55 8.21
CA GLN A 53 9.98 -8.02 8.15
C GLN A 53 10.03 -8.53 6.71
N LEU A 54 9.40 -7.84 5.77
CA LEU A 54 9.51 -8.14 4.35
C LEU A 54 10.97 -8.15 3.90
N GLY A 55 11.76 -7.14 4.28
CA GLY A 55 13.17 -7.05 3.92
C GLY A 55 13.97 -8.25 4.41
N ARG A 56 13.77 -8.70 5.65
CA ARG A 56 14.37 -9.92 6.19
C ARG A 56 13.98 -11.18 5.39
N ALA A 57 12.71 -11.27 5.00
CA ALA A 57 12.25 -12.39 4.18
C ALA A 57 12.85 -12.35 2.77
N LEU A 58 12.96 -11.19 2.14
CA LEU A 58 13.49 -11.03 0.80
C LEU A 58 14.96 -11.47 0.70
N VAL A 59 15.82 -11.11 1.67
CA VAL A 59 17.25 -11.51 1.65
C VAL A 59 17.45 -13.01 1.85
N GLN A 60 16.45 -13.72 2.33
CA GLN A 60 16.49 -15.17 2.48
C GLN A 60 15.87 -15.92 1.28
N ARG A 61 15.17 -15.21 0.39
CA ARG A 61 14.53 -15.84 -0.79
C ARG A 61 15.56 -16.09 -1.89
N PRO A 62 15.52 -17.27 -2.53
CA PRO A 62 16.29 -17.47 -3.76
C PRO A 62 15.75 -16.58 -4.87
N GLY A 63 16.61 -16.13 -5.78
CA GLY A 63 16.21 -15.36 -6.95
C GLY A 63 17.08 -14.13 -7.18
N LYS A 64 16.58 -13.21 -8.02
CA LYS A 64 17.28 -11.98 -8.35
C LYS A 64 17.15 -10.99 -7.18
N PRO A 65 18.24 -10.36 -6.72
CA PRO A 65 18.22 -9.37 -5.66
C PRO A 65 17.72 -8.00 -6.20
N ILE A 66 16.47 -7.97 -6.67
CA ILE A 66 15.82 -6.78 -7.24
C ILE A 66 14.46 -6.60 -6.57
N VAL A 67 14.20 -5.38 -6.12
CA VAL A 67 12.90 -4.99 -5.54
C VAL A 67 12.44 -3.66 -6.11
N HIS A 68 11.13 -3.54 -6.32
CA HIS A 68 10.47 -2.32 -6.77
C HIS A 68 9.53 -1.82 -5.67
N ILE A 69 9.78 -0.65 -5.11
CA ILE A 69 9.01 -0.03 -4.03
C ILE A 69 8.23 1.14 -4.63
N PHE A 70 6.91 1.12 -4.50
CA PHE A 70 6.00 2.15 -4.97
C PHE A 70 5.38 2.85 -3.75
N LEU A 71 5.72 4.12 -3.54
CA LEU A 71 5.20 4.92 -2.44
C LEU A 71 3.92 5.64 -2.86
N SER A 72 2.86 5.47 -2.06
CA SER A 72 1.61 6.18 -2.26
C SER A 72 1.78 7.68 -1.98
N HIS A 73 2.40 8.01 -0.87
CA HIS A 73 2.80 9.35 -0.45
C HIS A 73 3.90 9.26 0.63
N LEU A 74 4.24 10.39 1.28
CA LEU A 74 5.39 10.44 2.17
C LEU A 74 5.03 10.66 3.64
N HIS A 75 3.81 10.34 4.09
CA HIS A 75 3.52 10.29 5.52
C HIS A 75 4.35 9.20 6.20
N HIS A 76 4.62 9.38 7.49
CA HIS A 76 5.59 8.55 8.21
C HIS A 76 5.26 7.06 8.18
N ASP A 77 4.01 6.71 8.37
CA ASP A 77 3.51 5.33 8.35
C ASP A 77 3.63 4.61 7.00
N HIS A 78 3.98 5.35 5.92
CA HIS A 78 4.26 4.80 4.60
C HIS A 78 5.76 4.77 4.24
N ILE A 79 6.64 5.35 5.06
CA ILE A 79 8.08 5.45 4.73
C ILE A 79 9.02 5.15 5.92
N GLU A 80 8.53 5.09 7.14
CA GLU A 80 9.38 5.01 8.35
C GLU A 80 10.23 3.74 8.42
N GLY A 81 9.76 2.63 7.85
CA GLY A 81 10.49 1.37 7.81
C GLY A 81 11.60 1.32 6.77
N LEU A 82 11.59 2.21 5.77
CA LEU A 82 12.55 2.19 4.65
C LEU A 82 14.02 2.23 5.13
N ARG A 83 14.30 2.98 6.18
CA ARG A 83 15.64 3.09 6.79
C ARG A 83 16.16 1.80 7.41
N PHE A 84 15.28 0.82 7.67
CA PHE A 84 15.61 -0.48 8.24
C PHE A 84 15.43 -1.63 7.23
N PHE A 85 15.24 -1.31 5.95
CA PHE A 85 15.00 -2.28 4.89
C PHE A 85 16.27 -3.07 4.56
N ALA A 86 16.35 -4.34 4.98
CA ALA A 86 17.55 -5.16 4.89
C ALA A 86 18.19 -5.21 3.49
N PRO A 87 17.45 -5.34 2.36
CA PRO A 87 18.04 -5.28 1.03
C PRO A 87 18.83 -4.00 0.73
N ALA A 88 18.46 -2.86 1.32
CA ALA A 88 19.17 -1.60 1.11
C ALA A 88 20.61 -1.61 1.70
N TYR A 89 20.89 -2.53 2.62
CA TYR A 89 22.20 -2.71 3.27
C TYR A 89 23.08 -3.77 2.62
N SER A 90 22.68 -4.31 1.46
CA SER A 90 23.48 -5.30 0.73
C SER A 90 23.86 -4.78 -0.66
N PRO A 91 25.16 -4.75 -1.04
CA PRO A 91 25.62 -4.22 -2.32
C PRO A 91 25.16 -5.04 -3.53
N GLU A 92 24.68 -6.25 -3.32
CA GLU A 92 24.15 -7.13 -4.37
C GLU A 92 22.76 -6.70 -4.83
N TRP A 93 22.03 -5.96 -3.97
CA TRP A 93 20.63 -5.58 -4.24
C TRP A 93 20.49 -4.35 -5.13
N LYS A 94 19.45 -4.38 -5.95
CA LYS A 94 18.96 -3.23 -6.71
C LYS A 94 17.57 -2.85 -6.20
N CYS A 95 17.47 -1.67 -5.62
CA CYS A 95 16.22 -1.13 -5.08
C CYS A 95 15.75 0.03 -5.99
N TYR A 96 14.61 -0.17 -6.63
CA TYR A 96 13.94 0.88 -7.40
C TYR A 96 12.83 1.47 -6.54
N VAL A 97 12.88 2.77 -6.29
CA VAL A 97 11.87 3.48 -5.50
C VAL A 97 11.12 4.45 -6.40
N TYR A 98 9.82 4.35 -6.40
CA TYR A 98 8.91 5.18 -7.19
C TYR A 98 7.96 5.94 -6.25
N GLY A 99 7.58 7.15 -6.60
CA GLY A 99 6.59 7.94 -5.86
C GLY A 99 6.17 9.18 -6.64
N ALA A 100 5.29 9.98 -6.09
CA ALA A 100 4.75 11.15 -6.75
C ALA A 100 5.86 12.13 -7.19
N ASN A 101 5.66 12.72 -8.35
CA ASN A 101 6.49 13.82 -8.82
C ASN A 101 6.16 15.10 -8.04
N SER A 102 7.15 15.66 -7.38
CA SER A 102 7.12 17.03 -6.85
C SER A 102 8.09 17.91 -7.62
N THR A 103 7.72 19.16 -7.86
CA THR A 103 8.56 20.09 -8.60
C THR A 103 9.82 20.48 -7.84
N ALA A 104 9.69 20.72 -6.56
CA ALA A 104 10.77 20.95 -5.59
C ALA A 104 10.21 20.91 -4.17
N PRO A 105 10.87 20.22 -3.21
CA PRO A 105 12.03 19.35 -3.37
C PRO A 105 11.68 18.03 -4.07
N THR A 106 12.67 17.40 -4.73
CA THR A 106 12.46 16.12 -5.44
C THR A 106 12.18 14.97 -4.48
N LEU A 107 11.56 13.88 -4.96
CA LEU A 107 11.34 12.65 -4.18
C LEU A 107 12.64 12.16 -3.50
N LYS A 108 13.76 12.17 -4.24
CA LYS A 108 15.08 11.79 -3.68
C LYS A 108 15.49 12.69 -2.50
N THR A 109 15.29 14.01 -2.64
CA THR A 109 15.63 14.97 -1.58
C THR A 109 14.76 14.74 -0.35
N LEU A 110 13.44 14.54 -0.53
CA LEU A 110 12.51 14.29 0.57
C LEU A 110 12.86 13.00 1.32
N LEU A 111 13.12 11.91 0.61
CA LEU A 111 13.56 10.66 1.23
C LEU A 111 14.91 10.79 1.95
N ALA A 112 15.86 11.53 1.37
CA ALA A 112 17.14 11.79 2.04
C ALA A 112 16.98 12.58 3.35
N GLN A 113 16.01 13.49 3.43
CA GLN A 113 15.72 14.24 4.65
C GLN A 113 15.25 13.35 5.80
N THR A 114 14.57 12.23 5.51
CA THR A 114 14.15 11.27 6.56
C THR A 114 15.30 10.46 7.14
N MET A 115 16.47 10.47 6.48
CA MET A 115 17.67 9.72 6.86
C MET A 115 18.87 10.65 7.11
N THR A 116 18.63 11.84 7.65
CA THR A 116 19.71 12.73 8.05
C THR A 116 20.38 12.23 9.33
N GLN A 117 21.68 12.45 9.48
CA GLN A 117 22.46 12.02 10.68
C GLN A 117 21.89 12.52 12.01
N ARG A 118 21.07 13.57 11.98
CA ARG A 118 20.39 14.07 13.18
C ARG A 118 19.31 13.09 13.68
N PHE A 119 18.68 12.33 12.79
CA PHE A 119 17.56 11.43 13.10
C PHE A 119 17.90 9.95 12.87
N PHE A 120 18.91 9.67 12.05
CA PHE A 120 19.32 8.31 11.71
C PHE A 120 20.82 8.27 11.37
N PRO A 121 21.61 7.30 11.87
CA PRO A 121 23.08 7.33 11.75
C PRO A 121 23.59 7.11 10.32
N VAL A 122 22.76 6.50 9.44
CA VAL A 122 23.15 6.18 8.05
C VAL A 122 22.32 7.04 7.10
N SER A 123 22.99 7.83 6.25
CA SER A 123 22.29 8.60 5.21
C SER A 123 21.90 7.72 4.02
N LEU A 124 20.92 8.17 3.23
CA LEU A 124 20.47 7.47 2.03
C LEU A 124 21.64 7.19 1.04
N SER A 125 22.59 8.10 0.94
CA SER A 125 23.77 7.96 0.07
C SER A 125 24.83 6.97 0.57
N GLN A 126 24.77 6.58 1.84
CA GLN A 126 25.69 5.61 2.44
C GLN A 126 25.17 4.17 2.37
N LEU A 127 23.92 3.98 1.94
CA LEU A 127 23.37 2.64 1.74
C LEU A 127 24.11 1.92 0.61
N PRO A 128 24.64 0.69 0.84
CA PRO A 128 25.47 0.00 -0.13
C PRO A 128 24.72 -0.56 -1.35
N ALA A 129 23.39 -0.74 -1.27
CA ALA A 129 22.59 -1.19 -2.40
C ALA A 129 22.58 -0.16 -3.55
N ARG A 130 22.32 -0.63 -4.76
CA ARG A 130 22.09 0.25 -5.92
C ARG A 130 20.67 0.80 -5.87
N ILE A 131 20.49 1.99 -5.30
CA ILE A 131 19.19 2.63 -5.14
C ILE A 131 18.94 3.58 -6.30
N SER A 132 17.84 3.35 -7.03
CA SER A 132 17.35 4.22 -8.10
C SER A 132 15.99 4.80 -7.71
N ILE A 133 15.90 6.13 -7.60
CA ILE A 133 14.68 6.83 -7.22
C ILE A 133 14.12 7.55 -8.45
N ARG A 134 12.86 7.27 -8.77
CA ARG A 134 12.16 7.83 -9.91
C ARG A 134 10.84 8.46 -9.49
N SER A 135 10.67 9.74 -9.79
CA SER A 135 9.38 10.43 -9.65
C SER A 135 8.43 10.01 -10.78
N LEU A 136 7.17 9.76 -10.42
CA LEU A 136 6.10 9.43 -11.36
C LEU A 136 5.16 10.60 -11.55
N GLY A 137 4.79 10.86 -12.80
CA GLY A 137 3.73 11.78 -13.15
C GLY A 137 2.34 11.24 -12.82
N LYS A 138 1.32 12.09 -13.04
CA LYS A 138 -0.08 11.80 -12.65
C LYS A 138 -0.68 10.53 -13.29
N HIS A 139 -0.16 10.13 -14.46
CA HIS A 139 -0.67 9.01 -15.28
C HIS A 139 0.46 8.12 -15.82
N ASP A 140 1.58 8.07 -15.12
CA ASP A 140 2.72 7.27 -15.57
C ASP A 140 2.42 5.76 -15.51
N ARG A 141 3.13 5.05 -16.37
CA ARG A 141 3.11 3.59 -16.42
C ARG A 141 4.54 3.06 -16.37
N VAL A 142 4.80 2.19 -15.42
CA VAL A 142 6.04 1.43 -15.32
C VAL A 142 5.82 0.06 -15.92
N ARG A 143 6.65 -0.31 -16.90
CA ARG A 143 6.69 -1.67 -17.48
C ARG A 143 7.88 -2.41 -16.88
N LEU A 144 7.61 -3.54 -16.27
CA LEU A 144 8.63 -4.48 -15.79
C LEU A 144 8.72 -5.63 -16.77
N PRO A 145 9.91 -5.88 -17.35
CA PRO A 145 10.10 -6.91 -18.36
C PRO A 145 10.05 -8.30 -17.73
N GLY A 146 9.59 -9.29 -18.49
CA GLY A 146 9.52 -10.68 -18.09
C GLY A 146 8.88 -11.51 -19.18
N ALA A 147 8.78 -12.84 -18.98
CA ALA A 147 8.09 -13.75 -19.89
C ALA A 147 6.62 -13.31 -20.09
N GLN A 148 6.01 -12.83 -19.01
CA GLN A 148 4.77 -12.07 -19.03
C GLN A 148 5.02 -10.71 -18.39
N PRO A 149 4.97 -9.59 -19.15
CA PRO A 149 5.30 -8.29 -18.62
C PRO A 149 4.30 -7.85 -17.55
N THR A 150 4.82 -7.26 -16.47
CA THR A 150 4.03 -6.64 -15.43
C THR A 150 3.96 -5.15 -15.68
N PHE A 151 2.78 -4.57 -15.53
CA PHE A 151 2.57 -3.13 -15.67
C PHE A 151 2.06 -2.56 -14.35
N VAL A 152 2.64 -1.44 -13.94
CA VAL A 152 2.15 -0.65 -12.82
C VAL A 152 1.74 0.72 -13.36
N GLN A 153 0.45 0.97 -13.39
CA GLN A 153 -0.11 2.28 -13.73
C GLN A 153 -0.23 3.10 -12.45
N ALA A 154 0.19 4.35 -12.51
CA ALA A 154 0.05 5.32 -11.44
C ALA A 154 -1.07 6.31 -11.78
N ARG A 155 -1.86 6.70 -10.77
CA ARG A 155 -2.82 7.81 -10.85
C ARG A 155 -2.66 8.67 -9.60
N PHE A 156 -2.42 9.96 -9.79
CA PHE A 156 -2.43 10.90 -8.69
C PHE A 156 -3.85 11.35 -8.39
N SER A 157 -4.26 11.25 -7.12
CA SER A 157 -5.53 11.72 -6.60
C SER A 157 -5.33 12.81 -5.54
N THR A 158 -6.22 13.79 -5.50
CA THR A 158 -6.24 14.85 -4.48
C THR A 158 -7.12 14.47 -3.29
N ALA A 159 -7.60 13.23 -3.23
CA ALA A 159 -8.46 12.73 -2.16
C ALA A 159 -7.76 12.62 -0.80
N HIS A 160 -6.45 12.80 -0.74
CA HIS A 160 -5.70 12.94 0.51
C HIS A 160 -5.27 14.40 0.70
N PRO A 161 -5.59 15.05 1.85
CA PRO A 161 -5.40 16.48 2.03
C PRO A 161 -3.96 16.95 1.86
N LYS A 162 -3.79 18.13 1.30
CA LYS A 162 -2.53 18.88 1.14
C LYS A 162 -1.50 18.24 0.22
N VAL A 163 -1.22 16.94 0.35
CA VAL A 163 -0.12 16.28 -0.38
C VAL A 163 -0.60 15.42 -1.55
N GLY A 164 -1.88 15.01 -1.56
CA GLY A 164 -2.39 14.02 -2.51
C GLY A 164 -1.83 12.62 -2.28
N VAL A 165 -2.29 11.67 -3.07
CA VAL A 165 -1.89 10.27 -2.98
C VAL A 165 -1.78 9.64 -4.36
N MET A 166 -0.84 8.72 -4.53
CA MET A 166 -0.71 7.90 -5.73
C MET A 166 -1.50 6.62 -5.57
N LEU A 167 -2.47 6.39 -6.44
CA LEU A 167 -3.12 5.11 -6.63
C LEU A 167 -2.32 4.28 -7.62
N TYR A 168 -2.28 2.96 -7.41
CA TYR A 168 -1.55 2.06 -8.32
C TYR A 168 -2.46 0.94 -8.81
N ARG A 169 -2.43 0.68 -10.13
CA ARG A 169 -3.04 -0.50 -10.74
C ARG A 169 -1.96 -1.39 -11.33
N ILE A 170 -1.86 -2.59 -10.79
CA ILE A 170 -0.89 -3.61 -11.18
C ILE A 170 -1.59 -4.60 -12.10
N THR A 171 -1.05 -4.78 -13.31
CA THR A 171 -1.59 -5.75 -14.27
C THR A 171 -0.52 -6.76 -14.61
N HIS A 172 -0.85 -8.04 -14.45
CA HIS A 172 0.01 -9.17 -14.79
C HIS A 172 -0.84 -10.34 -15.30
N ALA A 173 -0.44 -10.97 -16.40
CA ALA A 173 -1.11 -12.16 -16.97
C ALA A 173 -2.64 -12.00 -17.15
N GLY A 174 -3.12 -10.82 -17.52
CA GLY A 174 -4.55 -10.54 -17.70
C GLY A 174 -5.31 -10.19 -16.43
N HIS A 175 -4.69 -10.30 -15.27
CA HIS A 175 -5.26 -9.96 -13.95
C HIS A 175 -4.82 -8.60 -13.47
N SER A 176 -5.59 -8.01 -12.56
CA SER A 176 -5.27 -6.71 -12.00
C SER A 176 -5.62 -6.54 -10.53
N VAL A 177 -4.71 -5.86 -9.82
CA VAL A 177 -4.87 -5.42 -8.43
C VAL A 177 -4.81 -3.91 -8.40
N VAL A 178 -5.69 -3.27 -7.63
CA VAL A 178 -5.61 -1.83 -7.37
C VAL A 178 -5.27 -1.60 -5.91
N TYR A 179 -4.27 -0.75 -5.66
CA TYR A 179 -3.86 -0.26 -4.35
C TYR A 179 -4.30 1.20 -4.22
N ALA A 180 -5.23 1.45 -3.31
CA ALA A 180 -5.87 2.74 -3.06
C ALA A 180 -5.96 3.00 -1.55
N THR A 181 -4.81 3.22 -0.91
CA THR A 181 -4.72 3.67 0.47
C THR A 181 -4.89 5.19 0.57
N ASP A 182 -5.26 5.69 1.74
CA ASP A 182 -5.30 7.11 2.07
C ASP A 182 -6.14 7.93 1.08
N VAL A 183 -7.35 7.46 0.87
CA VAL A 183 -8.34 8.12 0.01
C VAL A 183 -9.60 8.43 0.78
N GLU A 184 -10.02 9.68 0.73
CA GLU A 184 -11.26 10.14 1.33
C GLU A 184 -12.36 10.23 0.26
N SER A 185 -13.33 9.32 0.33
CA SER A 185 -14.38 9.18 -0.68
C SER A 185 -15.16 10.49 -0.97
N PRO A 186 -15.68 11.24 0.02
CA PRO A 186 -16.50 12.43 -0.28
C PRO A 186 -15.75 13.57 -0.94
N LYS A 187 -14.42 13.56 -0.97
CA LYS A 187 -13.59 14.62 -1.56
C LYS A 187 -13.04 14.27 -2.94
N GLY A 188 -13.79 13.54 -3.75
CA GLY A 188 -13.38 13.10 -5.08
C GLY A 188 -12.67 11.75 -5.09
N GLY A 189 -12.30 11.18 -3.94
CA GLY A 189 -11.65 9.88 -3.85
C GLY A 189 -12.53 8.74 -4.33
N TYR A 190 -13.84 8.82 -4.11
CA TYR A 190 -14.79 7.82 -4.59
C TYR A 190 -14.75 7.70 -6.12
N GLU A 191 -14.90 8.80 -6.84
CA GLU A 191 -14.92 8.82 -8.31
C GLU A 191 -13.58 8.37 -8.89
N ASP A 192 -12.47 8.86 -8.34
CA ASP A 192 -11.13 8.46 -8.74
C ASP A 192 -10.92 6.96 -8.56
N VAL A 193 -11.29 6.41 -7.39
CA VAL A 193 -11.13 4.98 -7.09
C VAL A 193 -12.05 4.16 -7.96
N VAL A 194 -13.35 4.49 -8.06
CA VAL A 194 -14.31 3.74 -8.89
C VAL A 194 -13.87 3.68 -10.34
N ALA A 195 -13.44 4.81 -10.91
CA ALA A 195 -12.98 4.86 -12.30
C ALA A 195 -11.69 4.05 -12.50
N PHE A 196 -10.74 4.15 -11.55
CA PHE A 196 -9.43 3.51 -11.67
C PHE A 196 -9.47 2.02 -11.34
N ALA A 197 -10.34 1.61 -10.41
CA ALA A 197 -10.50 0.22 -10.00
C ALA A 197 -11.48 -0.57 -10.86
N ARG A 198 -12.18 0.08 -11.81
CA ARG A 198 -13.20 -0.58 -12.62
C ARG A 198 -12.72 -1.91 -13.19
N GLY A 199 -13.45 -2.96 -12.85
CA GLY A 199 -13.18 -4.31 -13.32
C GLY A 199 -11.87 -4.92 -12.79
N ALA A 200 -11.25 -4.43 -11.75
CA ALA A 200 -10.09 -5.08 -11.13
C ALA A 200 -10.48 -6.40 -10.43
N ASP A 201 -9.58 -7.37 -10.41
CA ASP A 201 -9.81 -8.62 -9.68
C ASP A 201 -9.80 -8.36 -8.16
N VAL A 202 -8.89 -7.50 -7.70
CA VAL A 202 -8.77 -7.13 -6.28
C VAL A 202 -8.62 -5.62 -6.14
N LEU A 203 -9.36 -5.05 -5.19
CA LEU A 203 -9.18 -3.69 -4.71
C LEU A 203 -8.70 -3.73 -3.24
N ILE A 204 -7.54 -3.16 -2.98
CA ILE A 204 -7.05 -2.85 -1.63
C ILE A 204 -7.40 -1.39 -1.37
N HIS A 205 -8.25 -1.12 -0.37
CA HIS A 205 -8.81 0.21 -0.14
C HIS A 205 -8.67 0.63 1.31
N ASP A 206 -8.37 1.91 1.52
CA ASP A 206 -8.48 2.57 2.82
C ASP A 206 -9.85 2.31 3.46
N ALA A 207 -9.84 1.92 4.71
CA ALA A 207 -11.04 1.63 5.48
C ALA A 207 -10.78 1.92 6.96
N GLN A 208 -10.23 3.11 7.23
CA GLN A 208 -9.71 3.44 8.56
C GLN A 208 -10.82 3.62 9.57
N TYR A 209 -11.93 4.28 9.20
CA TYR A 209 -12.92 4.77 10.15
C TYR A 209 -14.24 4.00 10.13
N THR A 210 -14.95 4.07 11.26
CA THR A 210 -16.39 3.88 11.32
C THR A 210 -17.12 5.13 10.82
N ASP A 211 -18.41 5.00 10.46
CA ASP A 211 -19.22 6.16 10.07
C ASP A 211 -19.38 7.16 11.24
N GLU A 212 -19.43 6.66 12.49
CA GLU A 212 -19.52 7.48 13.70
C GLU A 212 -18.25 8.31 13.92
N GLU A 213 -17.07 7.70 13.82
CA GLU A 213 -15.79 8.39 13.95
C GLU A 213 -15.59 9.44 12.85
N TYR A 214 -16.04 9.12 11.64
CA TYR A 214 -15.91 10.02 10.50
C TYR A 214 -16.81 11.25 10.64
N HIS A 215 -18.07 11.08 11.09
CA HIS A 215 -19.06 12.17 11.08
C HIS A 215 -19.16 12.94 12.37
N GLY A 216 -18.67 12.46 13.47
CA GLY A 216 -18.94 13.24 14.66
C GLY A 216 -18.57 12.77 16.02
N GLY A 217 -17.94 11.71 16.29
CA GLY A 217 -17.52 11.38 17.65
C GLY A 217 -17.00 12.60 18.46
N HIS A 218 -16.06 12.44 19.33
CA HIS A 218 -15.39 13.56 20.01
C HIS A 218 -14.60 14.45 19.05
N LEU A 219 -14.22 13.93 17.88
CA LEU A 219 -13.44 14.62 16.87
C LEU A 219 -13.92 14.21 15.48
N ASN A 220 -14.48 15.16 14.74
CA ASN A 220 -14.88 14.95 13.35
C ASN A 220 -13.64 14.71 12.48
N LYS A 221 -13.55 13.51 11.89
CA LYS A 221 -12.41 13.09 11.06
C LYS A 221 -12.63 13.35 9.55
N ALA A 222 -13.76 13.94 9.16
CA ALA A 222 -13.98 14.36 7.79
C ALA A 222 -12.94 15.40 7.36
N GLY A 223 -12.29 15.17 6.23
CA GLY A 223 -11.19 16.00 5.76
C GLY A 223 -9.81 15.56 6.20
N TRP A 224 -9.69 14.41 6.86
CA TRP A 224 -8.40 13.86 7.26
C TRP A 224 -7.76 12.97 6.19
N GLY A 225 -8.50 12.64 5.13
CA GLY A 225 -7.96 11.92 3.99
C GLY A 225 -8.19 10.42 4.01
N HIS A 226 -9.13 9.94 4.84
CA HIS A 226 -9.43 8.53 4.98
C HIS A 226 -10.91 8.22 4.80
N SER A 227 -11.21 7.00 4.40
CA SER A 227 -12.56 6.50 4.17
C SER A 227 -13.09 5.71 5.36
N THR A 228 -14.43 5.65 5.43
CA THR A 228 -15.07 4.65 6.27
C THR A 228 -15.12 3.30 5.57
N VAL A 229 -15.32 2.25 6.35
CA VAL A 229 -15.52 0.89 5.83
C VAL A 229 -16.71 0.83 4.86
N ARG A 230 -17.78 1.59 5.12
CA ARG A 230 -18.95 1.71 4.23
C ARG A 230 -18.56 2.31 2.88
N MET A 231 -17.81 3.42 2.88
CA MET A 231 -17.33 4.08 1.67
C MET A 231 -16.47 3.14 0.82
N ALA A 232 -15.58 2.38 1.45
CA ALA A 232 -14.75 1.39 0.76
C ALA A 232 -15.60 0.30 0.09
N ALA A 233 -16.59 -0.25 0.79
CA ALA A 233 -17.48 -1.29 0.28
C ALA A 233 -18.39 -0.80 -0.86
N GLU A 234 -18.89 0.44 -0.77
CA GLU A 234 -19.66 1.09 -1.83
C GLU A 234 -18.82 1.36 -3.09
N ALA A 235 -17.58 1.83 -2.92
CA ALA A 235 -16.65 2.04 -4.02
C ALA A 235 -16.31 0.71 -4.73
N ALA A 236 -16.07 -0.36 -3.97
CA ALA A 236 -15.81 -1.69 -4.51
C ALA A 236 -16.99 -2.22 -5.33
N ARG A 237 -18.23 -2.06 -4.81
CA ARG A 237 -19.46 -2.43 -5.50
C ARG A 237 -19.65 -1.64 -6.79
N ALA A 238 -19.46 -0.32 -6.74
CA ALA A 238 -19.63 0.56 -7.90
C ALA A 238 -18.57 0.33 -8.98
N ALA A 239 -17.33 0.03 -8.59
CA ALA A 239 -16.26 -0.34 -9.51
C ALA A 239 -16.42 -1.74 -10.09
N GLY A 240 -17.30 -2.58 -9.52
CA GLY A 240 -17.50 -3.95 -9.91
C GLY A 240 -16.23 -4.78 -9.79
N VAL A 241 -15.47 -4.66 -8.69
CA VAL A 241 -14.26 -5.45 -8.44
C VAL A 241 -14.60 -6.89 -8.05
N GLY A 242 -13.64 -7.81 -8.17
CA GLY A 242 -13.82 -9.20 -7.75
C GLY A 242 -13.81 -9.38 -6.24
N GLN A 243 -12.87 -8.71 -5.56
CA GLN A 243 -12.69 -8.77 -4.12
C GLN A 243 -12.27 -7.39 -3.57
N LEU A 244 -12.75 -7.06 -2.39
CA LEU A 244 -12.29 -5.91 -1.60
C LEU A 244 -11.44 -6.40 -0.42
N LEU A 245 -10.27 -5.80 -0.26
CA LEU A 245 -9.42 -5.95 0.92
C LEU A 245 -9.41 -4.62 1.68
N LEU A 246 -10.08 -4.61 2.84
CA LEU A 246 -10.10 -3.45 3.75
C LEU A 246 -8.70 -3.28 4.33
N TYR A 247 -8.15 -2.10 4.22
CA TYR A 247 -6.76 -1.80 4.54
C TYR A 247 -6.64 -0.52 5.36
N HIS A 248 -5.46 -0.25 5.89
CA HIS A 248 -5.17 0.98 6.62
C HIS A 248 -6.03 1.13 7.87
N HIS A 249 -6.13 0.03 8.67
CA HIS A 249 -6.96 0.00 9.87
C HIS A 249 -6.52 1.03 10.91
N ASP A 250 -7.48 1.70 11.54
CA ASP A 250 -7.19 2.64 12.64
C ASP A 250 -6.36 1.93 13.73
N PRO A 251 -5.24 2.49 14.18
CA PRO A 251 -4.41 1.89 15.21
C PRO A 251 -5.12 1.72 16.56
N GLU A 252 -6.17 2.47 16.83
CA GLU A 252 -6.98 2.33 18.04
C GLU A 252 -7.97 1.17 17.98
N HIS A 253 -8.33 0.69 16.77
CA HIS A 253 -9.21 -0.47 16.59
C HIS A 253 -8.50 -1.76 16.97
N ASP A 254 -9.07 -2.51 17.89
CA ASP A 254 -8.59 -3.84 18.24
C ASP A 254 -9.00 -4.92 17.21
N ASP A 255 -8.53 -6.14 17.42
CA ASP A 255 -8.83 -7.27 16.53
C ASP A 255 -10.33 -7.56 16.39
N ALA A 256 -11.12 -7.36 17.45
CA ALA A 256 -12.56 -7.63 17.44
C ALA A 256 -13.31 -6.54 16.66
N GLU A 257 -12.92 -5.29 16.82
CA GLU A 257 -13.48 -4.14 16.11
C GLU A 257 -13.22 -4.26 14.59
N VAL A 258 -11.98 -4.55 14.18
CA VAL A 258 -11.66 -4.75 12.75
C VAL A 258 -12.48 -5.90 12.15
N ARG A 259 -12.68 -7.01 12.89
CA ARG A 259 -13.54 -8.13 12.45
C ARG A 259 -15.02 -7.72 12.37
N GLN A 260 -15.49 -6.83 13.24
CA GLN A 260 -16.83 -6.28 13.16
C GLN A 260 -17.00 -5.40 11.91
N LEU A 261 -16.01 -4.57 11.61
CA LEU A 261 -15.98 -3.74 10.40
C LEU A 261 -15.97 -4.58 9.13
N GLU A 262 -15.24 -5.70 9.12
CA GLU A 262 -15.30 -6.67 8.01
C GLU A 262 -16.71 -7.23 7.82
N ARG A 263 -17.41 -7.61 8.90
CA ARG A 263 -18.80 -8.07 8.81
C ARG A 263 -19.72 -7.00 8.24
N LEU A 264 -19.56 -5.75 8.65
CA LEU A 264 -20.30 -4.61 8.09
C LEU A 264 -20.05 -4.45 6.58
N ALA A 265 -18.78 -4.47 6.16
CA ALA A 265 -18.45 -4.37 4.74
C ALA A 265 -19.11 -5.47 3.90
N ARG A 266 -19.15 -6.70 4.42
CA ARG A 266 -19.78 -7.85 3.75
C ARG A 266 -21.29 -7.70 3.55
N THR A 267 -21.98 -6.92 4.35
CA THR A 267 -23.41 -6.63 4.13
C THR A 267 -23.64 -5.75 2.90
N ILE A 268 -22.62 -4.98 2.48
CA ILE A 268 -22.68 -4.05 1.34
C ILE A 268 -22.04 -4.68 0.10
N PHE A 269 -20.89 -5.30 0.28
CA PHE A 269 -20.14 -6.02 -0.75
C PHE A 269 -19.66 -7.37 -0.19
N PRO A 270 -20.34 -8.50 -0.50
CA PRO A 270 -20.08 -9.81 0.13
C PRO A 270 -18.64 -10.31 0.02
N HIS A 271 -17.92 -9.95 -1.05
CA HIS A 271 -16.53 -10.34 -1.27
C HIS A 271 -15.52 -9.41 -0.58
N SER A 272 -15.87 -8.87 0.58
CA SER A 272 -15.00 -8.04 1.42
C SER A 272 -14.25 -8.88 2.45
N ARG A 273 -13.00 -8.52 2.71
CA ARG A 273 -12.16 -9.13 3.74
C ARG A 273 -11.24 -8.07 4.35
N ALA A 274 -11.07 -8.09 5.67
CA ALA A 274 -10.04 -7.29 6.34
C ALA A 274 -8.65 -7.85 6.02
N ALA A 275 -7.73 -6.97 5.64
CA ALA A 275 -6.33 -7.31 5.52
C ALA A 275 -5.74 -7.60 6.90
N THR A 276 -4.93 -8.65 7.00
CA THR A 276 -4.19 -9.00 8.22
C THR A 276 -2.73 -9.25 7.87
N GLU A 277 -1.83 -8.98 8.78
CA GLU A 277 -0.42 -9.35 8.57
C GLU A 277 -0.28 -10.85 8.30
N GLY A 278 0.54 -11.19 7.31
CA GLY A 278 0.72 -12.56 6.85
C GLY A 278 -0.37 -13.10 5.92
N LEU A 279 -1.51 -12.39 5.75
CA LEU A 279 -2.53 -12.79 4.79
C LEU A 279 -1.94 -12.85 3.38
N GLU A 280 -2.12 -13.98 2.72
CA GLU A 280 -1.81 -14.17 1.30
C GLU A 280 -3.09 -14.35 0.49
N VAL A 281 -3.19 -13.60 -0.61
CA VAL A 281 -4.29 -13.69 -1.57
C VAL A 281 -3.70 -13.99 -2.94
N ARG A 282 -4.10 -15.12 -3.54
CA ARG A 282 -3.79 -15.40 -4.95
C ARG A 282 -4.79 -14.66 -5.82
N VAL A 283 -4.29 -13.93 -6.79
CA VAL A 283 -5.16 -13.25 -7.77
C VAL A 283 -5.50 -14.27 -8.84
N THR A 284 -6.77 -14.65 -8.88
CA THR A 284 -7.32 -15.62 -9.82
C THR A 284 -8.38 -14.95 -10.69
N PRO A 285 -8.69 -15.52 -11.88
CA PRO A 285 -9.80 -15.04 -12.70
C PRO A 285 -11.12 -14.99 -11.92
N ARG A 286 -11.98 -14.06 -12.32
CA ARG A 286 -13.37 -13.99 -11.86
C ARG A 286 -14.17 -15.17 -12.38
#